data_33efb6cb1af7e4c855ab7e4db2e44217
#
_entry.id   33efb6cb1af7e4c855ab7e4db2e44217
#
_cell.length_a   1.000
_cell.length_b   1.000
_cell.length_c   1.000
_cell.angle_alpha   90.00
_cell.angle_beta   90.00
_cell.angle_gamma   90.00
#
_symmetry.space_group_name_H-M   'P 1'
#
loop_
_entity.id
_entity.type
_entity.pdbx_description
1 polymer ?
#
loop_
_entity_poly.entity_id
_entity_poly.type
_entity_poly.pdbx_seq_one_letter_code
_entity_poly.pdbx_strand_id
1 'polypeptide(L)'
;VATVAKRAREKWFSAHIVLVIVPKVRANRAAVDVWENIVLIKAVNAAAAKRKAASIGRLHARRSKADASIEFRGVRAVVDVLPSPTGKAKWNEILESGAEVSCNKLQFASSREFSRFMKMLRAKAELLW
;
A
#
# COMPACT_ATOMS: atom_id res chain seq x y z
N VAL A 1 30.80 -0.06 -28.28
CA VAL A 1 30.48 0.64 -27.05
C VAL A 1 29.04 0.36 -26.66
N ALA A 2 28.85 -0.31 -25.53
CA ALA A 2 27.53 -0.57 -25.04
C ALA A 2 26.81 0.77 -24.78
N THR A 3 25.77 1.05 -25.53
CA THR A 3 24.86 2.14 -25.23
C THR A 3 24.19 1.84 -23.90
N VAL A 4 24.53 2.63 -22.90
CA VAL A 4 23.81 2.56 -21.63
C VAL A 4 22.36 2.96 -21.92
N ALA A 5 21.45 1.97 -21.83
CA ALA A 5 20.03 2.28 -21.93
C ALA A 5 19.71 3.37 -20.93
N LYS A 6 19.08 4.46 -21.38
CA LYS A 6 18.58 5.48 -20.49
C LYS A 6 17.72 4.80 -19.44
N ARG A 7 18.12 4.88 -18.16
CA ARG A 7 17.27 4.42 -17.07
C ARG A 7 15.95 5.16 -17.15
N ALA A 8 14.85 4.41 -17.19
CA ALA A 8 13.53 5.00 -17.09
C ALA A 8 13.44 5.82 -15.82
N ARG A 9 12.92 7.03 -15.94
CA ARG A 9 12.80 7.97 -14.83
C ARG A 9 11.83 7.42 -13.78
N GLU A 10 12.27 7.30 -12.57
CA GLU A 10 11.41 6.88 -11.47
C GLU A 10 10.46 8.01 -11.08
N LYS A 11 9.22 7.61 -10.77
CA LYS A 11 8.16 8.49 -10.29
C LYS A 11 7.75 8.07 -8.90
N TRP A 12 7.04 8.93 -8.21
CA TRP A 12 6.45 8.62 -6.92
C TRP A 12 5.03 8.09 -7.07
N PHE A 13 4.75 7.04 -6.31
CA PHE A 13 3.42 6.43 -6.21
C PHE A 13 3.03 6.33 -4.74
N SER A 14 1.75 6.42 -4.47
CA SER A 14 1.16 6.06 -3.20
C SER A 14 0.59 4.65 -3.34
N ALA A 15 0.97 3.74 -2.47
CA ALA A 15 0.48 2.37 -2.49
C ALA A 15 -0.28 2.05 -1.20
N HIS A 16 -1.44 1.44 -1.35
CA HIS A 16 -2.31 1.04 -0.25
C HIS A 16 -2.10 -0.45 0.04
N ILE A 17 -1.34 -0.74 1.07
CA ILE A 17 -1.01 -2.11 1.49
C ILE A 17 -2.03 -2.57 2.52
N VAL A 18 -2.69 -3.68 2.26
CA VAL A 18 -3.73 -4.22 3.13
C VAL A 18 -3.21 -5.41 3.91
N LEU A 19 -3.31 -5.29 5.22
CA LEU A 19 -2.92 -6.32 6.17
C LEU A 19 -4.14 -6.70 7.01
N VAL A 20 -4.34 -8.00 7.21
CA VAL A 20 -5.38 -8.50 8.11
C VAL A 20 -4.71 -8.93 9.41
N ILE A 21 -5.25 -8.46 10.51
CA ILE A 21 -4.77 -8.79 11.84
C ILE A 21 -5.66 -9.92 12.38
N VAL A 22 -5.05 -11.07 12.62
CA VAL A 22 -5.76 -12.24 13.13
C VAL A 22 -5.33 -12.48 14.58
N PRO A 23 -6.16 -12.08 15.57
CA PRO A 23 -5.86 -12.35 16.96
C PRO A 23 -5.95 -13.87 17.23
N LYS A 24 -5.13 -14.38 18.14
CA LYS A 24 -5.16 -15.79 18.54
C LYS A 24 -6.48 -16.18 19.20
N VAL A 25 -7.07 -15.24 19.95
CA VAL A 25 -8.38 -15.40 20.58
C VAL A 25 -9.30 -14.35 20.01
N ARG A 26 -10.32 -14.79 19.28
CA ARG A 26 -11.32 -13.90 18.67
C ARG A 26 -12.57 -13.82 19.53
N ALA A 27 -12.95 -12.60 19.91
CA ALA A 27 -14.24 -12.34 20.55
C ALA A 27 -15.39 -12.46 19.54
N ASN A 28 -15.18 -12.10 18.28
CA ASN A 28 -16.15 -12.22 17.19
C ASN A 28 -15.45 -12.79 15.95
N ARG A 29 -15.78 -14.04 15.59
CA ARG A 29 -15.17 -14.75 14.46
C ARG A 29 -15.55 -14.18 13.10
N ALA A 30 -16.66 -13.45 13.01
CA ALA A 30 -17.11 -12.85 11.75
C ALA A 30 -16.37 -11.54 11.43
N ALA A 31 -15.91 -10.83 12.45
CA ALA A 31 -15.24 -9.56 12.30
C ALA A 31 -13.85 -9.72 11.68
N VAL A 32 -13.49 -8.79 10.79
CA VAL A 32 -12.19 -8.75 10.13
C VAL A 32 -11.51 -7.44 10.48
N ASP A 33 -10.38 -7.54 11.20
CA ASP A 33 -9.56 -6.38 11.54
C ASP A 33 -8.51 -6.15 10.46
N VAL A 34 -8.48 -4.94 9.94
CA VAL A 34 -7.66 -4.59 8.77
C VAL A 34 -6.84 -3.34 9.07
N TRP A 35 -5.58 -3.40 8.69
CA TRP A 35 -4.73 -2.21 8.59
C TRP A 35 -4.47 -1.93 7.12
N GLU A 36 -4.78 -0.73 6.71
CA GLU A 36 -4.41 -0.22 5.39
C GLU A 36 -3.26 0.76 5.57
N ASN A 37 -2.08 0.33 5.21
CA ASN A 37 -0.89 1.18 5.27
C ASN A 37 -0.71 1.88 3.93
N ILE A 38 -0.64 3.19 3.95
CA ILE A 38 -0.38 3.99 2.76
C ILE A 38 1.10 4.36 2.78
N VAL A 39 1.85 3.87 1.79
CA VAL A 39 3.28 4.09 1.67
C VAL A 39 3.62 4.81 0.38
N LEU A 40 4.68 5.59 0.39
CA LEU A 40 5.22 6.22 -0.81
C LEU A 40 6.26 5.30 -1.43
N ILE A 41 6.11 5.04 -2.72
CA ILE A 41 6.99 4.14 -3.48
C ILE A 41 7.56 4.89 -4.67
N LYS A 42 8.86 4.83 -4.82
CA LYS A 42 9.55 5.34 -6.01
C LYS A 42 9.76 4.18 -6.99
N ALA A 43 9.22 4.32 -8.21
CA ALA A 43 9.26 3.27 -9.21
C ALA A 43 9.12 3.84 -10.62
N VAL A 44 9.48 3.04 -11.62
CA VAL A 44 9.42 3.47 -13.02
C VAL A 44 7.99 3.46 -13.58
N ASN A 45 7.12 2.63 -13.01
CA ASN A 45 5.71 2.54 -13.40
C ASN A 45 4.87 1.94 -12.26
N ALA A 46 3.55 1.97 -12.44
CA ALA A 46 2.61 1.45 -11.44
C ALA A 46 2.81 -0.05 -11.13
N ALA A 47 3.11 -0.86 -12.14
CA ALA A 47 3.36 -2.29 -11.95
C ALA A 47 4.58 -2.53 -11.07
N ALA A 48 5.67 -1.79 -11.29
CA ALA A 48 6.87 -1.87 -10.46
C ALA A 48 6.59 -1.37 -9.04
N ALA A 49 5.81 -0.31 -8.90
CA ALA A 49 5.40 0.22 -7.59
C ALA A 49 4.58 -0.81 -6.81
N LYS A 50 3.65 -1.49 -7.50
CA LYS A 50 2.84 -2.55 -6.89
C LYS A 50 3.70 -3.72 -6.38
N ARG A 51 4.70 -4.14 -7.16
CA ARG A 51 5.62 -5.21 -6.73
C ARG A 51 6.43 -4.81 -5.51
N LYS A 52 6.96 -3.59 -5.48
CA LYS A 52 7.69 -3.06 -4.32
C LYS A 52 6.80 -2.99 -3.08
N ALA A 53 5.58 -2.50 -3.23
CA ALA A 53 4.60 -2.44 -2.15
C ALA A 53 4.23 -3.82 -1.62
N ALA A 54 4.05 -4.81 -2.50
CA ALA A 54 3.77 -6.18 -2.09
C ALA A 54 4.93 -6.78 -1.27
N SER A 55 6.17 -6.48 -1.63
CA SER A 55 7.34 -6.92 -0.86
C SER A 55 7.35 -6.31 0.54
N ILE A 56 6.99 -5.04 0.66
CA ILE A 56 6.86 -4.35 1.95
C ILE A 56 5.75 -5.00 2.78
N GLY A 57 4.60 -5.29 2.17
CA GLY A 57 3.48 -5.94 2.84
C GLY A 57 3.83 -7.32 3.38
N ARG A 58 4.53 -8.13 2.59
CA ARG A 58 5.00 -9.45 3.03
C ARG A 58 6.01 -9.35 4.18
N LEU A 59 6.86 -8.33 4.16
CA LEU A 59 7.81 -8.09 5.25
C LEU A 59 7.07 -7.74 6.55
N HIS A 60 6.04 -6.92 6.47
CA HIS A 60 5.20 -6.59 7.63
C HIS A 60 4.48 -7.83 8.18
N ALA A 61 4.00 -8.72 7.31
CA ALA A 61 3.35 -9.96 7.72
C ALA A 61 4.29 -10.89 8.50
N ARG A 62 5.58 -10.86 8.21
CA ARG A 62 6.59 -11.66 8.94
C ARG A 62 6.84 -11.16 10.37
N ARG A 63 6.41 -9.95 10.69
CA ARG A 63 6.56 -9.35 12.03
C ARG A 63 5.34 -9.60 12.91
N SER A 64 4.80 -10.80 12.88
CA SER A 64 3.66 -11.17 13.72
C SER A 64 3.97 -10.98 15.20
N LYS A 65 3.00 -10.45 15.94
CA LYS A 65 3.09 -10.29 17.38
C LYS A 65 2.72 -11.60 18.11
N ALA A 66 3.11 -11.74 19.37
CA ALA A 66 2.86 -12.95 20.15
C ALA A 66 1.36 -13.28 20.29
N ASP A 67 0.48 -12.27 20.30
CA ASP A 67 -0.97 -12.41 20.50
C ASP A 67 -1.78 -12.32 19.20
N ALA A 68 -1.13 -12.06 18.09
CA ALA A 68 -1.81 -11.92 16.80
C ALA A 68 -0.87 -12.27 15.65
N SER A 69 -1.42 -12.79 14.57
CA SER A 69 -0.72 -12.94 13.29
C SER A 69 -1.15 -11.82 12.34
N ILE A 70 -0.23 -11.42 11.47
CA ILE A 70 -0.47 -10.40 10.44
C ILE A 70 -0.41 -11.10 9.09
N GLU A 71 -1.47 -10.99 8.30
CA GLU A 71 -1.54 -11.55 6.96
C GLU A 71 -1.52 -10.44 5.91
N PHE A 72 -0.62 -10.54 4.94
CA PHE A 72 -0.65 -9.65 3.78
C PHE A 72 -1.76 -10.09 2.83
N ARG A 73 -2.69 -9.19 2.53
CA ARG A 73 -3.85 -9.47 1.66
C ARG A 73 -3.77 -8.83 0.29
N GLY A 74 -2.80 -7.99 0.06
CA GLY A 74 -2.58 -7.40 -1.24
C GLY A 74 -2.37 -5.90 -1.22
N VAL A 75 -2.06 -5.37 -2.38
CA VAL A 75 -1.97 -3.93 -2.63
C VAL A 75 -3.29 -3.52 -3.29
N ARG A 76 -4.12 -2.79 -2.56
CA ARG A 76 -5.46 -2.43 -3.00
C ARG A 76 -5.46 -1.36 -4.08
N ALA A 77 -4.53 -0.43 -4.01
CA ALA A 77 -4.41 0.65 -4.97
C ALA A 77 -2.98 1.13 -5.09
N VAL A 78 -2.62 1.57 -6.28
CA VAL A 78 -1.38 2.30 -6.55
C VAL A 78 -1.78 3.55 -7.33
N VAL A 79 -1.46 4.71 -6.78
CA VAL A 79 -1.87 6.00 -7.33
C VAL A 79 -0.64 6.85 -7.61
N ASP A 80 -0.60 7.48 -8.79
CA ASP A 80 0.43 8.45 -9.12
C ASP A 80 0.40 9.62 -8.14
N VAL A 81 1.55 9.93 -7.56
CA VAL A 81 1.71 11.15 -6.77
C VAL A 81 2.19 12.23 -7.72
N LEU A 82 1.29 13.14 -8.08
CA LEU A 82 1.61 14.22 -8.99
C LEU A 82 2.64 15.16 -8.38
N PRO A 83 3.60 15.63 -9.18
CA PRO A 83 4.53 16.65 -8.72
C PRO A 83 3.77 17.91 -8.32
N SER A 84 4.34 18.67 -7.37
CA SER A 84 3.78 19.97 -6.98
C SER A 84 3.57 20.85 -8.22
N PRO A 85 2.44 21.56 -8.33
CA PRO A 85 2.18 22.48 -9.45
C PRO A 85 3.27 23.52 -9.65
N THR A 86 4.03 23.84 -8.62
CA THR A 86 5.14 24.82 -8.69
C THR A 86 6.46 24.18 -9.12
N GLY A 87 6.52 22.87 -9.27
CA GLY A 87 7.75 22.14 -9.58
C GLY A 87 8.82 22.20 -8.48
N LYS A 88 8.49 22.79 -7.35
CA LYS A 88 9.44 23.02 -6.24
C LYS A 88 9.41 21.96 -5.16
N ALA A 89 8.51 20.99 -5.24
CA ALA A 89 8.47 19.91 -4.25
C ALA A 89 9.66 18.97 -4.44
N LYS A 90 10.61 19.07 -3.55
CA LYS A 90 11.81 18.21 -3.54
C LYS A 90 11.53 16.94 -2.75
N TRP A 91 10.54 16.17 -3.20
CA TRP A 91 10.16 14.90 -2.56
C TRP A 91 11.35 13.96 -2.41
N ASN A 92 12.30 13.98 -3.36
CA ASN A 92 13.48 13.14 -3.34
C ASN A 92 14.46 13.46 -2.19
N GLU A 93 14.39 14.65 -1.62
CA GLU A 93 15.25 15.06 -0.53
C GLU A 93 14.65 14.77 0.84
N ILE A 94 13.33 14.65 0.92
CA ILE A 94 12.59 14.59 2.18
C ILE A 94 12.04 13.19 2.45
N LEU A 95 11.71 12.44 1.39
CA LEU A 95 10.98 11.18 1.51
C LEU A 95 11.81 10.00 1.01
N GLU A 96 11.83 8.95 1.81
CA GLU A 96 12.38 7.66 1.42
C GLU A 96 11.30 6.78 0.80
N SER A 97 11.67 6.01 -0.24
CA SER A 97 10.78 5.01 -0.82
C SER A 97 10.43 3.95 0.23
N GLY A 98 9.15 3.64 0.37
CA GLY A 98 8.65 2.74 1.38
C GLY A 98 8.25 3.42 2.69
N ALA A 99 8.42 4.75 2.79
CA ALA A 99 8.00 5.49 3.97
C ALA A 99 6.47 5.42 4.13
N GLU A 100 6.02 5.01 5.31
CA GLU A 100 4.60 5.00 5.64
C GLU A 100 4.15 6.42 5.95
N VAL A 101 3.14 6.89 5.23
CA VAL A 101 2.60 8.24 5.40
C VAL A 101 1.26 8.25 6.13
N SER A 102 0.56 7.13 6.14
CA SER A 102 -0.72 7.00 6.83
C SER A 102 -1.03 5.54 7.10
N CYS A 103 -1.81 5.29 8.14
CA CYS A 103 -2.33 3.98 8.45
C CYS A 103 -3.79 4.11 8.89
N ASN A 104 -4.67 3.40 8.19
CA ASN A 104 -6.06 3.29 8.57
C ASN A 104 -6.29 1.95 9.26
N LYS A 105 -6.87 1.99 10.46
CA LYS A 105 -7.30 0.79 11.17
C LYS A 105 -8.80 0.65 10.99
N LEU A 106 -9.22 -0.43 10.35
CA LEU A 106 -10.60 -0.67 9.98
C LEU A 106 -11.07 -2.00 10.55
N GLN A 107 -12.34 -2.09 10.88
CA GLN A 107 -12.97 -3.34 11.25
C GLN A 107 -14.18 -3.56 10.36
N PHE A 108 -14.24 -4.72 9.73
CA PHE A 108 -15.37 -5.14 8.91
C PHE A 108 -16.17 -6.19 9.66
N ALA A 109 -17.50 -6.08 9.59
CA ALA A 109 -18.40 -7.01 10.27
C ALA A 109 -18.31 -8.43 9.69
N SER A 110 -17.89 -8.56 8.42
CA SER A 110 -17.79 -9.84 7.73
C SER A 110 -16.73 -9.83 6.65
N SER A 111 -16.31 -11.02 6.22
CA SER A 111 -15.43 -11.20 5.08
C SER A 111 -16.01 -10.64 3.79
N ARG A 112 -17.33 -10.65 3.66
CA ARG A 112 -18.03 -10.09 2.49
C ARG A 112 -17.87 -8.58 2.40
N GLU A 113 -18.00 -7.88 3.51
CA GLU A 113 -17.77 -6.43 3.57
C GLU A 113 -16.32 -6.10 3.29
N PHE A 114 -15.39 -6.88 3.83
CA PHE A 114 -13.97 -6.72 3.52
C PHE A 114 -13.68 -6.90 2.02
N SER A 115 -14.27 -7.92 1.40
CA SER A 115 -14.09 -8.15 -0.04
C SER A 115 -14.62 -6.98 -0.88
N ARG A 116 -15.74 -6.39 -0.47
CA ARG A 116 -16.26 -5.18 -1.12
C ARG A 116 -15.29 -4.00 -0.99
N PHE A 117 -14.73 -3.82 0.18
CA PHE A 117 -13.74 -2.79 0.42
C PHE A 117 -12.52 -2.95 -0.50
N MET A 118 -12.01 -4.17 -0.67
CA MET A 118 -10.87 -4.45 -1.53
C MET A 118 -11.12 -4.10 -2.99
N LYS A 119 -12.37 -4.21 -3.45
CA LYS A 119 -12.77 -3.90 -4.83
C LYS A 119 -13.12 -2.44 -5.06
N MET A 120 -13.59 -1.74 -4.03
CA MET A 120 -14.22 -0.43 -4.15
C MET A 120 -13.23 0.71 -4.47
N LEU A 121 -11.99 0.61 -4.04
CA LEU A 121 -11.03 1.70 -4.22
C LEU A 121 -10.61 1.89 -5.68
N ARG A 122 -10.59 0.83 -6.48
CA ARG A 122 -10.22 0.91 -7.90
C ARG A 122 -11.15 1.84 -8.68
N ALA A 123 -12.45 1.78 -8.41
CA ALA A 123 -13.44 2.62 -9.08
C ALA A 123 -13.37 4.08 -8.61
N LYS A 124 -13.15 4.31 -7.32
CA LYS A 124 -13.08 5.66 -6.76
C LYS A 124 -11.79 6.41 -7.04
N ALA A 125 -10.67 5.71 -7.15
CA ALA A 125 -9.39 6.32 -7.49
C ALA A 125 -9.41 6.97 -8.88
N GLU A 126 -10.16 6.39 -9.82
CA GLU A 126 -10.35 6.94 -11.15
C GLU A 126 -11.24 8.19 -11.17
N LEU A 127 -12.10 8.37 -10.17
CA LEU A 127 -13.06 9.49 -10.09
C LEU A 127 -12.53 10.71 -9.33
N LEU A 128 -11.53 10.54 -8.48
CA LEU A 128 -11.01 11.59 -7.60
C LEU A 128 -9.78 12.30 -8.15
N TRP A 129 -9.26 11.80 -9.25
CA TRP A 129 -8.05 12.28 -9.90
C TRP A 129 -8.27 12.59 -11.37
#